data_63b3b565e59e684aeb4a6e416e2217b8
#
_entry.id   63b3b565e59e684aeb4a6e416e2217b8
#
_cell.length_a   1.000
_cell.length_b   1.000
_cell.length_c   1.000
_cell.angle_alpha   90.00
_cell.angle_beta   90.00
_cell.angle_gamma   90.00
#
_symmetry.space_group_name_H-M   'P 1'
#
loop_
_entity.id
_entity.type
_entity.pdbx_description
1 polymer ?
#
loop_
_entity_poly.entity_id
_entity_poly.type
_entity_poly.pdbx_seq_one_letter_code
_entity_poly.pdbx_strand_id
1 'polypeptide(L)'
;MRRAALLWGVFVLPGNGALFHAEAERVFPMNHTIHLKKQLRCIYLSNFFSGLRITDAVWVALLAARGFSLWEIGLAESIYHIVSLLCEVPSGMAADLLGRKRALVAGGILAVLSSLLMAFAPGLFLICAAMGLNALSNTMFSGTDAALTYDSLKQAGQEERYLSVAANRSQIGMLASALGSLASTLRRFLRFSGFYLVSALFSSISTLAMLLLKEPVVTEAQAARSSHSLRELPGQFAQLVRDSAAALRGCPLA
;
A
#
# COMPACT_ATOMS: atom_id res chain seq x y z
N MET A 1 -3.42 32.70 -23.07
CA MET A 1 -3.26 31.32 -22.56
C MET A 1 -2.19 30.49 -23.29
N ARG A 2 -1.02 31.07 -23.66
CA ARG A 2 0.06 30.40 -24.43
C ARG A 2 1.44 30.45 -23.74
N ARG A 3 1.53 30.74 -22.44
CA ARG A 3 2.83 30.89 -21.74
C ARG A 3 3.05 29.91 -20.55
N ALA A 4 2.15 28.96 -20.31
CA ALA A 4 2.28 27.99 -19.21
C ALA A 4 2.77 26.59 -19.67
N ALA A 5 2.96 26.34 -20.96
CA ALA A 5 3.32 25.02 -21.50
C ALA A 5 4.84 24.77 -21.67
N LEU A 6 5.69 25.75 -21.28
CA LEU A 6 7.14 25.68 -21.51
C LEU A 6 7.97 25.18 -20.33
N LEU A 7 7.36 24.74 -19.23
CA LEU A 7 8.08 24.29 -18.04
C LEU A 7 8.10 22.76 -17.83
N TRP A 8 7.42 22.01 -18.69
CA TRP A 8 7.52 20.55 -18.72
C TRP A 8 7.99 20.15 -20.11
N GLY A 9 9.30 19.88 -20.24
CA GLY A 9 9.96 19.55 -21.51
C GLY A 9 9.46 18.25 -22.16
N VAL A 10 8.19 18.22 -22.56
CA VAL A 10 7.65 17.20 -23.46
C VAL A 10 7.69 17.82 -24.86
N PHE A 11 8.72 17.47 -25.62
CA PHE A 11 8.83 17.76 -27.02
C PHE A 11 7.77 16.94 -27.77
N VAL A 12 6.58 17.48 -27.95
CA VAL A 12 5.57 16.91 -28.86
C VAL A 12 5.89 17.34 -30.26
N LEU A 13 6.50 16.46 -31.04
CA LEU A 13 6.61 16.60 -32.47
C LEU A 13 5.21 16.45 -33.12
N PRO A 14 4.73 17.39 -33.92
CA PRO A 14 3.46 17.26 -34.61
C PRO A 14 3.63 16.26 -35.77
N GLY A 15 2.98 15.13 -35.73
CA GLY A 15 2.85 14.23 -36.85
C GLY A 15 2.73 12.73 -36.62
N ASN A 16 3.10 12.17 -35.46
CA ASN A 16 3.20 10.73 -35.31
C ASN A 16 2.36 10.10 -34.16
N GLY A 17 1.40 10.82 -33.62
CA GLY A 17 0.57 10.27 -32.52
C GLY A 17 -0.20 8.99 -32.88
N ALA A 18 -0.65 8.87 -34.13
CA ALA A 18 -1.40 7.70 -34.59
C ALA A 18 -0.52 6.46 -34.81
N LEU A 19 0.76 6.64 -35.18
CA LEU A 19 1.71 5.54 -35.39
C LEU A 19 2.19 4.97 -34.05
N PHE A 20 2.41 5.82 -33.03
CA PHE A 20 2.78 5.35 -31.69
C PHE A 20 1.66 4.57 -31.02
N HIS A 21 0.40 4.96 -31.19
CA HIS A 21 -0.75 4.16 -30.72
C HIS A 21 -0.89 2.83 -31.45
N ALA A 22 -0.70 2.80 -32.76
CA ALA A 22 -0.81 1.57 -33.55
C ALA A 22 0.35 0.59 -33.32
N GLU A 23 1.53 1.09 -32.98
CA GLU A 23 2.69 0.24 -32.66
C GLU A 23 2.61 -0.32 -31.23
N ALA A 24 2.08 0.44 -30.27
CA ALA A 24 1.80 -0.03 -28.91
C ALA A 24 0.74 -1.14 -28.87
N GLU A 25 -0.24 -1.13 -29.77
CA GLU A 25 -1.25 -2.18 -29.87
C GLU A 25 -0.74 -3.48 -30.50
N ARG A 26 0.34 -3.43 -31.30
CA ARG A 26 0.89 -4.64 -31.97
C ARG A 26 1.83 -5.46 -31.10
N VAL A 27 2.33 -4.95 -30.01
CA VAL A 27 3.43 -5.56 -29.24
C VAL A 27 2.94 -6.53 -28.16
N PHE A 28 1.67 -6.50 -27.78
CA PHE A 28 1.16 -7.45 -26.79
C PHE A 28 -0.15 -8.14 -27.25
N PRO A 29 -0.12 -9.45 -27.49
CA PRO A 29 -1.37 -10.21 -27.46
C PRO A 29 -1.87 -10.18 -26.01
N MET A 30 -2.92 -9.39 -25.74
CA MET A 30 -3.63 -9.28 -24.44
C MET A 30 -4.31 -10.61 -24.09
N ASN A 31 -3.53 -11.66 -23.83
CA ASN A 31 -4.02 -13.02 -23.60
C ASN A 31 -4.34 -13.32 -22.13
N HIS A 32 -4.28 -12.31 -21.25
CA HIS A 32 -4.75 -12.41 -19.86
C HIS A 32 -5.90 -11.44 -19.60
N THR A 33 -7.10 -11.81 -20.04
CA THR A 33 -8.31 -11.05 -19.71
C THR A 33 -8.47 -11.00 -18.18
N ILE A 34 -8.23 -9.83 -17.61
CA ILE A 34 -8.62 -9.55 -16.22
C ILE A 34 -10.13 -9.35 -16.25
N HIS A 35 -10.85 -10.14 -15.47
CA HIS A 35 -12.26 -9.87 -15.20
C HIS A 35 -12.35 -8.64 -14.29
N LEU A 36 -12.33 -7.43 -14.89
CA LEU A 36 -12.25 -6.15 -14.19
C LEU A 36 -13.30 -6.03 -13.07
N LYS A 37 -14.55 -6.48 -13.31
CA LYS A 37 -15.59 -6.45 -12.26
C LYS A 37 -15.21 -7.27 -11.03
N LYS A 38 -14.60 -8.45 -11.21
CA LYS A 38 -14.11 -9.28 -10.09
C LYS A 38 -12.93 -8.61 -9.39
N GLN A 39 -11.99 -8.07 -10.17
CA GLN A 39 -10.83 -7.35 -9.66
C GLN A 39 -11.24 -6.17 -8.77
N LEU A 40 -12.12 -5.29 -9.26
CA LEU A 40 -12.61 -4.13 -8.51
C LEU A 40 -13.39 -4.54 -7.26
N ARG A 41 -14.21 -5.61 -7.32
CA ARG A 41 -14.90 -6.12 -6.11
C ARG A 41 -13.91 -6.56 -5.04
N CYS A 42 -12.84 -7.28 -5.40
CA CYS A 42 -11.82 -7.68 -4.46
C CYS A 42 -11.08 -6.47 -3.87
N ILE A 43 -10.76 -5.44 -4.69
CA ILE A 43 -10.14 -4.20 -4.24
C ILE A 43 -11.05 -3.47 -3.24
N TYR A 44 -12.33 -3.29 -3.55
CA TYR A 44 -13.28 -2.62 -2.65
C TYR A 44 -13.50 -3.40 -1.36
N LEU A 45 -13.62 -4.72 -1.45
CA LEU A 45 -13.77 -5.59 -0.28
C LEU A 45 -12.54 -5.51 0.64
N SER A 46 -11.36 -5.62 0.05
CA SER A 46 -10.10 -5.47 0.79
C SER A 46 -10.00 -4.10 1.45
N ASN A 47 -10.30 -3.02 0.71
CA ASN A 47 -10.27 -1.65 1.23
C ASN A 47 -11.30 -1.42 2.35
N PHE A 48 -12.48 -2.03 2.26
CA PHE A 48 -13.47 -1.95 3.32
C PHE A 48 -12.97 -2.61 4.61
N PHE A 49 -12.51 -3.87 4.53
CA PHE A 49 -12.06 -4.59 5.72
C PHE A 49 -10.77 -4.02 6.31
N SER A 50 -9.82 -3.56 5.50
CA SER A 50 -8.62 -2.88 6.00
C SER A 50 -8.94 -1.49 6.57
N GLY A 51 -10.02 -0.86 6.10
CA GLY A 51 -10.51 0.42 6.59
C GLY A 51 -11.25 0.33 7.94
N LEU A 52 -11.70 -0.87 8.37
CA LEU A 52 -12.34 -1.07 9.67
C LEU A 52 -11.33 -1.01 10.83
N ARG A 53 -10.78 0.18 11.05
CA ARG A 53 -9.72 0.46 12.04
C ARG A 53 -10.29 0.67 13.44
N ILE A 54 -10.78 -0.38 14.06
CA ILE A 54 -11.45 -0.31 15.38
C ILE A 54 -10.50 0.07 16.52
N THR A 55 -9.19 -0.09 16.34
CA THR A 55 -8.18 0.21 17.36
C THR A 55 -7.66 1.65 17.29
N ASP A 56 -7.71 2.31 16.12
CA ASP A 56 -7.06 3.61 15.90
C ASP A 56 -7.57 4.71 16.85
N ALA A 57 -8.85 4.69 17.19
CA ALA A 57 -9.43 5.70 18.09
C ALA A 57 -9.12 5.44 19.58
N VAL A 58 -8.67 4.25 19.95
CA VAL A 58 -8.61 3.84 21.36
C VAL A 58 -7.28 3.20 21.78
N TRP A 59 -6.32 2.99 20.88
CA TRP A 59 -5.09 2.26 21.17
C TRP A 59 -4.27 2.86 22.33
N VAL A 60 -4.16 4.19 22.39
CA VAL A 60 -3.50 4.90 23.50
C VAL A 60 -4.20 4.60 24.83
N ALA A 61 -5.53 4.75 24.83
CA ALA A 61 -6.34 4.48 26.04
C ALA A 61 -6.32 3.00 26.44
N LEU A 62 -6.21 2.09 25.46
CA LEU A 62 -6.08 0.65 25.72
C LEU A 62 -4.73 0.31 26.38
N LEU A 63 -3.63 0.92 25.91
CA LEU A 63 -2.31 0.73 26.51
C LEU A 63 -2.20 1.39 27.89
N ALA A 64 -2.72 2.62 28.05
CA ALA A 64 -2.78 3.30 29.33
C ALA A 64 -3.59 2.50 30.36
N ALA A 65 -4.71 1.88 29.95
CA ALA A 65 -5.50 1.01 30.82
C ALA A 65 -4.76 -0.29 31.24
N ARG A 66 -3.70 -0.67 30.53
CA ARG A 66 -2.79 -1.77 30.89
C ARG A 66 -1.65 -1.34 31.81
N GLY A 67 -1.57 -0.05 32.15
CA GLY A 67 -0.56 0.50 33.05
C GLY A 67 0.69 1.03 32.34
N PHE A 68 0.70 1.10 30.99
CA PHE A 68 1.81 1.73 30.28
C PHE A 68 1.76 3.25 30.45
N SER A 69 2.89 3.85 30.72
CA SER A 69 3.04 5.30 30.81
C SER A 69 2.93 5.97 29.45
N LEU A 70 2.58 7.25 29.41
CA LEU A 70 2.52 8.02 28.16
C LEU A 70 3.88 8.07 27.44
N TRP A 71 4.98 8.02 28.19
CA TRP A 71 6.31 7.92 27.62
C TRP A 71 6.53 6.62 26.83
N GLU A 72 6.14 5.47 27.41
CA GLU A 72 6.26 4.17 26.75
C GLU A 72 5.38 4.08 25.51
N ILE A 73 4.18 4.66 25.57
CA ILE A 73 3.25 4.74 24.43
C ILE A 73 3.85 5.64 23.33
N GLY A 74 4.41 6.79 23.72
CA GLY A 74 5.10 7.70 22.79
C GLY A 74 6.32 7.06 22.14
N LEU A 75 7.08 6.24 22.89
CA LEU A 75 8.20 5.47 22.32
C LEU A 75 7.74 4.49 21.26
N ALA A 76 6.66 3.74 21.53
CA ALA A 76 6.09 2.80 20.58
C ALA A 76 5.60 3.50 19.28
N GLU A 77 4.98 4.67 19.41
CA GLU A 77 4.57 5.51 18.27
C GLU A 77 5.78 6.05 17.50
N SER A 78 6.83 6.45 18.20
CA SER A 78 8.06 6.91 17.55
C SER A 78 8.70 5.80 16.71
N ILE A 79 8.69 4.56 17.19
CA ILE A 79 9.19 3.40 16.45
C ILE A 79 8.35 3.19 15.18
N TYR A 80 7.02 3.30 15.27
CA TYR A 80 6.15 3.24 14.09
C TYR A 80 6.57 4.25 13.03
N HIS A 81 6.75 5.51 13.39
CA HIS A 81 7.11 6.57 12.44
C HIS A 81 8.53 6.42 11.89
N ILE A 82 9.50 6.00 12.70
CA ILE A 82 10.88 5.74 12.25
C ILE A 82 10.89 4.61 11.22
N VAL A 83 10.24 3.48 11.53
CA VAL A 83 10.17 2.34 10.61
C VAL A 83 9.42 2.73 9.32
N SER A 84 8.33 3.47 9.44
CA SER A 84 7.58 3.96 8.29
C SER A 84 8.46 4.81 7.37
N LEU A 85 9.17 5.79 7.92
CA LEU A 85 10.07 6.66 7.17
C LEU A 85 11.19 5.87 6.46
N LEU A 86 11.83 4.96 7.17
CA LEU A 86 12.95 4.17 6.63
C LEU A 86 12.50 3.15 5.57
N CYS A 87 11.28 2.63 5.71
CA CYS A 87 10.78 1.57 4.83
C CYS A 87 9.93 2.08 3.65
N GLU A 88 9.56 3.37 3.60
CA GLU A 88 8.69 3.91 2.54
C GLU A 88 9.30 3.69 1.15
N VAL A 89 10.55 4.05 0.93
CA VAL A 89 11.23 3.85 -0.35
C VAL A 89 11.53 2.37 -0.63
N PRO A 90 12.12 1.59 0.31
CA PRO A 90 12.36 0.17 0.09
C PRO A 90 11.10 -0.64 -0.21
N SER A 91 9.97 -0.33 0.44
CA SER A 91 8.71 -1.05 0.21
C SER A 91 8.13 -0.77 -1.18
N GLY A 92 8.20 0.48 -1.64
CA GLY A 92 7.81 0.86 -3.00
C GLY A 92 8.63 0.12 -4.05
N MET A 93 9.96 0.08 -3.87
CA MET A 93 10.85 -0.70 -4.75
C MET A 93 10.53 -2.20 -4.72
N ALA A 94 10.27 -2.75 -3.53
CA ALA A 94 9.89 -4.15 -3.40
C ALA A 94 8.59 -4.45 -4.15
N ALA A 95 7.59 -3.56 -4.07
CA ALA A 95 6.34 -3.67 -4.80
C ALA A 95 6.56 -3.64 -6.33
N ASP A 96 7.46 -2.77 -6.77
CA ASP A 96 7.80 -2.67 -8.17
C ASP A 96 8.60 -3.87 -8.70
N LEU A 97 9.48 -4.48 -7.91
CA LEU A 97 10.31 -5.62 -8.32
C LEU A 97 9.60 -6.96 -8.18
N LEU A 98 8.88 -7.18 -7.09
CA LEU A 98 8.24 -8.46 -6.78
C LEU A 98 6.82 -8.59 -7.35
N GLY A 99 6.23 -7.47 -7.74
CA GLY A 99 4.84 -7.36 -8.17
C GLY A 99 3.93 -6.77 -7.09
N ARG A 100 2.98 -5.96 -7.53
CA ARG A 100 2.11 -5.17 -6.65
C ARG A 100 1.18 -6.02 -5.81
N LYS A 101 0.60 -7.08 -6.39
CA LYS A 101 -0.22 -8.04 -5.64
C LYS A 101 0.56 -8.70 -4.51
N ARG A 102 1.81 -9.15 -4.80
CA ARG A 102 2.64 -9.83 -3.80
C ARG A 102 2.99 -8.89 -2.65
N ALA A 103 3.31 -7.62 -2.93
CA ALA A 103 3.57 -6.61 -1.93
C ALA A 103 2.34 -6.35 -1.05
N LEU A 104 1.14 -6.22 -1.63
CA LEU A 104 -0.11 -6.05 -0.88
C LEU A 104 -0.42 -7.26 0.02
N VAL A 105 -0.22 -8.48 -0.48
CA VAL A 105 -0.41 -9.70 0.33
C VAL A 105 0.60 -9.76 1.47
N ALA A 106 1.87 -9.43 1.21
CA ALA A 106 2.89 -9.36 2.26
C ALA A 106 2.53 -8.31 3.33
N GLY A 107 2.11 -7.12 2.92
CA GLY A 107 1.59 -6.08 3.82
C GLY A 107 0.41 -6.58 4.65
N GLY A 108 -0.54 -7.28 4.03
CA GLY A 108 -1.68 -7.88 4.73
C GLY A 108 -1.27 -8.92 5.78
N ILE A 109 -0.32 -9.79 5.46
CA ILE A 109 0.23 -10.76 6.43
C ILE A 109 0.90 -10.03 7.60
N LEU A 110 1.69 -8.98 7.32
CA LEU A 110 2.33 -8.16 8.37
C LEU A 110 1.28 -7.48 9.26
N ALA A 111 0.16 -7.00 8.70
CA ALA A 111 -0.95 -6.43 9.48
C ALA A 111 -1.57 -7.45 10.43
N VAL A 112 -1.80 -8.67 9.96
CA VAL A 112 -2.32 -9.77 10.80
C VAL A 112 -1.34 -10.09 11.92
N LEU A 113 -0.05 -10.26 11.59
CA LEU A 113 0.99 -10.56 12.57
C LEU A 113 1.13 -9.45 13.61
N SER A 114 1.13 -8.19 13.17
CA SER A 114 1.15 -7.03 14.06
C SER A 114 -0.03 -7.03 15.04
N SER A 115 -1.24 -7.25 14.52
CA SER A 115 -2.45 -7.29 15.36
C SER A 115 -2.43 -8.44 16.36
N LEU A 116 -1.99 -9.63 15.96
CA LEU A 116 -1.84 -10.78 16.84
C LEU A 116 -0.76 -10.52 17.90
N LEU A 117 0.39 -9.99 17.49
CA LEU A 117 1.47 -9.66 18.41
C LEU A 117 1.01 -8.63 19.45
N MET A 118 0.28 -7.58 19.02
CA MET A 118 -0.28 -6.59 19.92
C MET A 118 -1.32 -7.18 20.87
N ALA A 119 -2.17 -8.11 20.41
CA ALA A 119 -3.19 -8.76 21.24
C ALA A 119 -2.60 -9.51 22.44
N PHE A 120 -1.44 -10.13 22.25
CA PHE A 120 -0.78 -10.97 23.23
C PHE A 120 0.51 -10.37 23.81
N ALA A 121 0.88 -9.13 23.45
CA ALA A 121 2.10 -8.50 23.94
C ALA A 121 2.09 -8.31 25.46
N PRO A 122 2.99 -8.96 26.23
CA PRO A 122 3.03 -8.84 27.70
C PRO A 122 3.75 -7.57 28.16
N GLY A 123 4.60 -6.98 27.30
CA GLY A 123 5.45 -5.84 27.67
C GLY A 123 5.81 -4.94 26.51
N LEU A 124 6.48 -3.84 26.82
CA LEU A 124 6.80 -2.77 25.90
C LEU A 124 7.58 -3.22 24.65
N PHE A 125 8.53 -4.14 24.80
CA PHE A 125 9.34 -4.62 23.68
C PHE A 125 8.47 -5.24 22.58
N LEU A 126 7.50 -6.09 22.93
CA LEU A 126 6.62 -6.70 21.94
C LEU A 126 5.62 -5.70 21.35
N ILE A 127 5.20 -4.69 22.13
CA ILE A 127 4.38 -3.58 21.63
C ILE A 127 5.16 -2.80 20.57
N CYS A 128 6.41 -2.44 20.85
CA CYS A 128 7.29 -1.78 19.90
C CYS A 128 7.52 -2.61 18.62
N ALA A 129 7.73 -3.91 18.77
CA ALA A 129 7.86 -4.83 17.64
C ALA A 129 6.55 -4.89 16.81
N ALA A 130 5.39 -4.94 17.46
CA ALA A 130 4.09 -4.90 16.78
C ALA A 130 3.88 -3.59 16.03
N MET A 131 4.25 -2.44 16.62
CA MET A 131 4.19 -1.13 15.97
C MET A 131 5.12 -1.05 14.75
N GLY A 132 6.33 -1.60 14.84
CA GLY A 132 7.26 -1.71 13.71
C GLY A 132 6.69 -2.57 12.57
N LEU A 133 6.09 -3.72 12.88
CA LEU A 133 5.42 -4.55 11.88
C LEU A 133 4.22 -3.85 11.25
N ASN A 134 3.46 -3.08 12.03
CA ASN A 134 2.34 -2.29 11.52
C ASN A 134 2.83 -1.19 10.55
N ALA A 135 3.91 -0.49 10.91
CA ALA A 135 4.53 0.50 10.04
C ALA A 135 4.97 -0.12 8.71
N LEU A 136 5.66 -1.26 8.75
CA LEU A 136 6.09 -1.98 7.55
C LEU A 136 4.90 -2.45 6.71
N SER A 137 3.82 -2.90 7.33
CA SER A 137 2.57 -3.21 6.64
C SER A 137 2.03 -1.99 5.89
N ASN A 138 1.93 -0.85 6.57
CA ASN A 138 1.39 0.37 5.97
C ASN A 138 2.24 0.88 4.80
N THR A 139 3.57 0.80 4.88
CA THR A 139 4.46 1.18 3.78
C THR A 139 4.30 0.26 2.56
N MET A 140 4.01 -1.03 2.76
CA MET A 140 3.70 -1.96 1.66
C MET A 140 2.39 -1.59 0.94
N PHE A 141 1.41 -1.02 1.63
CA PHE A 141 0.17 -0.54 1.03
C PHE A 141 0.33 0.83 0.36
N SER A 142 1.22 1.69 0.89
CA SER A 142 1.44 3.05 0.41
C SER A 142 1.79 3.05 -1.09
N GLY A 143 0.98 3.73 -1.89
CA GLY A 143 1.15 3.81 -3.34
C GLY A 143 0.87 2.52 -4.13
N THR A 144 1.20 1.34 -3.59
CA THR A 144 1.05 0.04 -4.27
C THR A 144 -0.39 -0.27 -4.65
N ASP A 145 -1.31 0.03 -3.77
CA ASP A 145 -2.74 -0.18 -3.91
C ASP A 145 -3.35 0.72 -5.01
N ALA A 146 -2.96 2.00 -5.04
CA ALA A 146 -3.36 2.93 -6.10
C ALA A 146 -2.79 2.50 -7.45
N ALA A 147 -1.54 2.11 -7.47
CA ALA A 147 -0.84 1.67 -8.66
C ALA A 147 -1.41 0.35 -9.23
N LEU A 148 -1.74 -0.65 -8.37
CA LEU A 148 -2.40 -1.88 -8.81
C LEU A 148 -3.78 -1.59 -9.39
N THR A 149 -4.53 -0.66 -8.79
CA THR A 149 -5.85 -0.25 -9.29
C THR A 149 -5.72 0.40 -10.67
N TYR A 150 -4.78 1.32 -10.85
CA TYR A 150 -4.53 1.98 -12.13
C TYR A 150 -4.13 0.97 -13.21
N ASP A 151 -3.18 0.09 -12.93
CA ASP A 151 -2.72 -0.92 -13.89
C ASP A 151 -3.83 -1.90 -14.27
N SER A 152 -4.70 -2.27 -13.31
CA SER A 152 -5.85 -3.13 -13.60
C SER A 152 -6.84 -2.48 -14.56
N LEU A 153 -7.07 -1.18 -14.42
CA LEU A 153 -7.93 -0.40 -15.32
C LEU A 153 -7.25 -0.21 -16.68
N LYS A 154 -5.96 0.08 -16.71
CA LYS A 154 -5.16 0.26 -17.91
C LYS A 154 -5.14 -1.03 -18.74
N GLN A 155 -4.91 -2.19 -18.12
CA GLN A 155 -4.96 -3.48 -18.80
C GLN A 155 -6.35 -3.79 -19.38
N ALA A 156 -7.41 -3.23 -18.79
CA ALA A 156 -8.78 -3.38 -19.28
C ALA A 156 -9.20 -2.29 -20.28
N GLY A 157 -8.31 -1.36 -20.66
CA GLY A 157 -8.63 -0.23 -21.55
C GLY A 157 -9.65 0.76 -20.97
N GLN A 158 -9.69 0.92 -19.63
CA GLN A 158 -10.65 1.77 -18.92
C GLN A 158 -9.95 2.77 -17.99
N GLU A 159 -8.82 3.31 -18.41
CA GLU A 159 -8.00 4.25 -17.63
C GLU A 159 -8.78 5.50 -17.21
N GLU A 160 -9.66 6.00 -18.08
CA GLU A 160 -10.51 7.17 -17.81
C GLU A 160 -11.35 7.03 -16.54
N ARG A 161 -11.67 5.80 -16.13
CA ARG A 161 -12.45 5.51 -14.92
C ARG A 161 -11.63 5.57 -13.63
N TYR A 162 -10.32 5.77 -13.71
CA TYR A 162 -9.45 5.70 -12.53
C TYR A 162 -9.88 6.68 -11.43
N LEU A 163 -10.18 7.94 -11.77
CA LEU A 163 -10.61 8.94 -10.79
C LEU A 163 -11.91 8.54 -10.08
N SER A 164 -12.88 7.99 -10.83
CA SER A 164 -14.13 7.52 -10.26
C SER A 164 -13.92 6.31 -9.32
N VAL A 165 -13.07 5.36 -9.73
CA VAL A 165 -12.74 4.18 -8.91
C VAL A 165 -11.95 4.58 -7.66
N ALA A 166 -11.01 5.52 -7.78
CA ALA A 166 -10.24 6.04 -6.65
C ALA A 166 -11.14 6.80 -5.65
N ALA A 167 -12.09 7.61 -6.15
CA ALA A 167 -13.07 8.29 -5.32
C ALA A 167 -13.96 7.30 -4.55
N ASN A 168 -14.49 6.27 -5.23
CA ASN A 168 -15.28 5.22 -4.59
C ASN A 168 -14.49 4.46 -3.52
N ARG A 169 -13.20 4.16 -3.78
CA ARG A 169 -12.31 3.56 -2.79
C ARG A 169 -12.15 4.44 -1.56
N SER A 170 -11.89 5.73 -1.76
CA SER A 170 -11.76 6.69 -0.67
C SER A 170 -13.04 6.75 0.18
N GLN A 171 -14.21 6.82 -0.46
CA GLN A 171 -15.49 6.83 0.23
C GLN A 171 -15.72 5.55 1.05
N ILE A 172 -15.45 4.37 0.46
CA ILE A 172 -15.56 3.09 1.16
C ILE A 172 -14.62 3.05 2.36
N GLY A 173 -13.36 3.50 2.21
CA GLY A 173 -12.39 3.57 3.28
C GLY A 173 -12.81 4.51 4.42
N MET A 174 -13.32 5.69 4.08
CA MET A 174 -13.84 6.65 5.06
C MET A 174 -15.04 6.09 5.82
N LEU A 175 -15.99 5.48 5.11
CA LEU A 175 -17.16 4.84 5.74
C LEU A 175 -16.74 3.69 6.66
N ALA A 176 -15.82 2.83 6.21
CA ALA A 176 -15.30 1.75 7.02
C ALA A 176 -14.57 2.28 8.27
N SER A 177 -13.77 3.33 8.15
CA SER A 177 -13.09 3.97 9.28
C SER A 177 -14.07 4.59 10.27
N ALA A 178 -15.15 5.23 9.79
CA ALA A 178 -16.21 5.75 10.64
C ALA A 178 -16.92 4.63 11.41
N LEU A 179 -17.25 3.52 10.74
CA LEU A 179 -17.84 2.34 11.37
C LEU A 179 -16.89 1.71 12.40
N GLY A 180 -15.59 1.62 12.08
CA GLY A 180 -14.55 1.15 13.00
C GLY A 180 -14.45 2.04 14.25
N SER A 181 -14.48 3.36 14.08
CA SER A 181 -14.47 4.32 15.19
C SER A 181 -15.72 4.20 16.07
N LEU A 182 -16.89 4.00 15.49
CA LEU A 182 -18.11 3.72 16.24
C LEU A 182 -18.03 2.39 17.00
N ALA A 183 -17.47 1.35 16.38
CA ALA A 183 -17.27 0.05 17.02
C ALA A 183 -16.32 0.14 18.22
N SER A 184 -15.44 1.14 18.28
CA SER A 184 -14.55 1.38 19.44
C SER A 184 -15.33 1.71 20.72
N THR A 185 -16.58 2.20 20.63
CA THR A 185 -17.47 2.43 21.79
C THR A 185 -17.85 1.13 22.51
N LEU A 186 -17.73 -0.03 21.83
CA LEU A 186 -17.93 -1.36 22.42
C LEU A 186 -16.84 -1.74 23.43
N ARG A 187 -15.94 -0.82 23.80
CA ARG A 187 -14.88 -0.99 24.81
C ARG A 187 -15.37 -1.66 26.10
N ARG A 188 -16.63 -1.46 26.45
CA ARG A 188 -17.23 -2.07 27.64
C ARG A 188 -17.32 -3.61 27.55
N PHE A 189 -17.41 -4.14 26.32
CA PHE A 189 -17.62 -5.58 26.07
C PHE A 189 -16.36 -6.28 25.61
N LEU A 190 -15.43 -5.56 24.97
CA LEU A 190 -14.19 -6.11 24.42
C LEU A 190 -13.01 -5.74 25.32
N ARG A 191 -12.26 -6.73 25.79
CA ARG A 191 -10.96 -6.52 26.45
C ARG A 191 -9.92 -6.07 25.40
N PHE A 192 -8.77 -5.56 25.87
CA PHE A 192 -7.65 -5.14 25.01
C PHE A 192 -7.33 -6.15 23.90
N SER A 193 -7.10 -7.41 24.26
CA SER A 193 -6.82 -8.47 23.29
C SER A 193 -7.96 -8.68 22.30
N GLY A 194 -9.22 -8.51 22.72
CA GLY A 194 -10.39 -8.66 21.86
C GLY A 194 -10.42 -7.67 20.71
N PHE A 195 -10.06 -6.41 20.95
CA PHE A 195 -9.97 -5.42 19.87
C PHE A 195 -8.96 -5.80 18.81
N TYR A 196 -7.77 -6.21 19.22
CA TYR A 196 -6.72 -6.61 18.29
C TYR A 196 -7.00 -7.94 17.60
N LEU A 197 -7.69 -8.88 18.24
CA LEU A 197 -8.14 -10.12 17.58
C LEU A 197 -9.18 -9.85 16.51
N VAL A 198 -10.12 -8.94 16.75
CA VAL A 198 -11.09 -8.50 15.72
C VAL A 198 -10.37 -7.76 14.59
N SER A 199 -9.38 -6.92 14.89
CA SER A 199 -8.54 -6.29 13.87
C SER A 199 -7.76 -7.32 13.05
N ALA A 200 -7.20 -8.36 13.69
CA ALA A 200 -6.53 -9.45 12.99
C ALA A 200 -7.48 -10.21 12.06
N LEU A 201 -8.74 -10.44 12.49
CA LEU A 201 -9.77 -11.07 11.67
C LEU A 201 -10.08 -10.21 10.42
N PHE A 202 -10.29 -8.90 10.58
CA PHE A 202 -10.55 -8.00 9.45
C PHE A 202 -9.35 -7.92 8.50
N SER A 203 -8.13 -7.82 9.03
CA SER A 203 -6.91 -7.87 8.24
C SER A 203 -6.76 -9.20 7.48
N SER A 204 -7.16 -10.32 8.09
CA SER A 204 -7.15 -11.64 7.44
C SER A 204 -8.14 -11.69 6.27
N ILE A 205 -9.36 -11.19 6.45
CA ILE A 205 -10.37 -11.12 5.37
C ILE A 205 -9.88 -10.22 4.24
N SER A 206 -9.30 -9.07 4.58
CA SER A 206 -8.70 -8.16 3.59
C SER A 206 -7.58 -8.85 2.81
N THR A 207 -6.68 -9.56 3.51
CA THR A 207 -5.57 -10.30 2.87
C THR A 207 -6.07 -11.43 1.97
N LEU A 208 -7.11 -12.16 2.38
CA LEU A 208 -7.76 -13.16 1.53
C LEU A 208 -8.36 -12.55 0.26
N ALA A 209 -8.99 -11.38 0.38
CA ALA A 209 -9.49 -10.66 -0.80
C ALA A 209 -8.34 -10.27 -1.75
N MET A 210 -7.18 -9.85 -1.20
CA MET A 210 -5.98 -9.54 -2.01
C MET A 210 -5.39 -10.77 -2.69
N LEU A 211 -5.43 -11.94 -2.07
CA LEU A 211 -4.98 -13.20 -2.69
C LEU A 211 -5.80 -13.54 -3.93
N LEU A 212 -7.08 -13.16 -3.98
CA LEU A 212 -7.96 -13.38 -5.13
C LEU A 212 -7.72 -12.41 -6.28
N LEU A 213 -6.94 -11.33 -6.07
CA LEU A 213 -6.53 -10.40 -7.12
C LEU A 213 -5.64 -11.11 -8.14
N LYS A 214 -5.66 -10.61 -9.37
CA LYS A 214 -4.66 -10.96 -10.38
C LYS A 214 -3.62 -9.85 -10.48
N GLU A 215 -2.37 -10.24 -10.70
CA GLU A 215 -1.30 -9.28 -10.99
C GLU A 215 -1.55 -8.67 -12.37
N PRO A 216 -1.71 -7.34 -12.49
CA PRO A 216 -1.82 -6.71 -13.79
C PRO A 216 -0.44 -6.67 -14.48
N VAL A 217 -0.42 -6.88 -15.77
CA VAL A 217 0.79 -6.80 -16.61
C VAL A 217 0.54 -5.75 -17.69
N VAL A 218 1.17 -4.60 -17.54
CA VAL A 218 0.96 -3.44 -18.43
C VAL A 218 2.22 -3.08 -19.20
N THR A 219 3.41 -3.50 -18.73
CA THR A 219 4.71 -3.21 -19.37
C THR A 219 5.55 -4.46 -19.53
N GLU A 220 6.48 -4.46 -20.54
CA GLU A 220 7.47 -5.54 -20.73
C GLU A 220 8.30 -5.78 -19.48
N ALA A 221 8.69 -4.71 -18.79
CA ALA A 221 9.40 -4.80 -17.53
C ALA A 221 8.60 -5.54 -16.45
N GLN A 222 7.28 -5.39 -16.42
CA GLN A 222 6.41 -6.16 -15.51
C GLN A 222 6.29 -7.63 -15.92
N ALA A 223 6.25 -7.92 -17.23
CA ALA A 223 6.24 -9.30 -17.73
C ALA A 223 7.55 -10.03 -17.42
N ALA A 224 8.70 -9.36 -17.54
CA ALA A 224 10.01 -9.90 -17.24
C ALA A 224 10.28 -10.10 -15.73
N ARG A 225 9.58 -9.38 -14.85
CA ARG A 225 9.76 -9.39 -13.37
C ARG A 225 9.47 -10.73 -12.70
N SER A 226 8.74 -11.63 -13.34
CA SER A 226 8.47 -12.96 -12.76
C SER A 226 9.74 -13.80 -12.49
N SER A 227 10.90 -13.36 -12.95
CA SER A 227 12.18 -14.06 -12.82
C SER A 227 13.17 -13.44 -11.81
N HIS A 228 12.90 -12.24 -11.27
CA HIS A 228 13.85 -11.60 -10.34
C HIS A 228 13.75 -12.15 -8.91
N SER A 229 14.92 -12.41 -8.32
CA SER A 229 15.06 -12.95 -6.97
C SER A 229 15.07 -11.83 -5.91
N LEU A 230 14.48 -12.09 -4.74
CA LEU A 230 14.55 -11.22 -3.54
C LEU A 230 16.00 -10.87 -3.13
N ARG A 231 16.99 -11.66 -3.56
CA ARG A 231 18.41 -11.42 -3.26
C ARG A 231 19.00 -10.18 -3.94
N GLU A 232 18.38 -9.70 -5.00
CA GLU A 232 18.86 -8.53 -5.77
C GLU A 232 18.38 -7.19 -5.17
N LEU A 233 17.36 -7.21 -4.32
CA LEU A 233 16.77 -6.02 -3.68
C LEU A 233 17.80 -5.12 -2.98
N PRO A 234 18.72 -5.61 -2.12
CA PRO A 234 19.67 -4.76 -1.42
C PRO A 234 20.64 -4.04 -2.37
N GLY A 235 21.07 -4.73 -3.44
CA GLY A 235 21.97 -4.14 -4.44
C GLY A 235 21.30 -3.02 -5.25
N GLN A 236 20.08 -3.27 -5.70
CA GLN A 236 19.31 -2.29 -6.46
C GLN A 236 18.90 -1.08 -5.61
N PHE A 237 18.59 -1.29 -4.32
CA PHE A 237 18.33 -0.22 -3.37
C PHE A 237 19.57 0.66 -3.17
N ALA A 238 20.75 0.04 -2.94
CA ALA A 238 22.00 0.79 -2.79
C ALA A 238 22.36 1.59 -4.06
N GLN A 239 22.06 1.04 -5.23
CA GLN A 239 22.26 1.74 -6.50
C GLN A 239 21.30 2.92 -6.66
N LEU A 240 20.00 2.75 -6.36
CA LEU A 240 19.02 3.83 -6.41
C LEU A 240 19.38 4.99 -5.46
N VAL A 241 19.79 4.67 -4.23
CA VAL A 241 20.23 5.69 -3.27
C VAL A 241 21.45 6.45 -3.78
N ARG A 242 22.41 5.77 -4.40
CA ARG A 242 23.60 6.41 -5.00
C ARG A 242 23.21 7.32 -6.16
N ASP A 243 22.34 6.84 -7.06
CA ASP A 243 21.91 7.59 -8.25
C ASP A 243 21.08 8.81 -7.84
N SER A 244 20.20 8.67 -6.84
CA SER A 244 19.44 9.78 -6.27
C SER A 244 20.35 10.82 -5.58
N ALA A 245 21.34 10.35 -4.82
CA ALA A 245 22.31 11.24 -4.18
C ALA A 245 23.21 11.95 -5.21
N ALA A 246 23.57 11.27 -6.32
CA ALA A 246 24.34 11.88 -7.41
C ALA A 246 23.50 12.93 -8.16
N ALA A 247 22.22 12.63 -8.40
CA ALA A 247 21.31 13.59 -9.02
C ALA A 247 21.11 14.86 -8.18
N LEU A 248 20.97 14.71 -6.83
CA LEU A 248 20.85 15.84 -5.91
C LEU A 248 22.12 16.68 -5.85
N ARG A 249 23.31 16.07 -5.98
CA ARG A 249 24.59 16.79 -6.04
C ARG A 249 24.82 17.52 -7.35
N GLY A 250 24.20 17.04 -8.44
CA GLY A 250 24.29 17.64 -9.76
C GLY A 250 23.25 18.75 -10.04
N CYS A 251 22.27 18.95 -9.14
CA CYS A 251 21.35 20.09 -9.23
C CYS A 251 22.02 21.33 -8.62
N PRO A 252 22.42 22.35 -9.41
CA PRO A 252 22.82 23.63 -8.83
C PRO A 252 21.56 24.24 -8.20
N LEU A 253 21.61 24.43 -6.89
CA LEU A 253 20.64 25.26 -6.18
C LEU A 253 20.80 26.68 -6.74
N ALA A 254 19.89 27.10 -7.63
CA ALA A 254 19.75 28.43 -8.11
C ALA A 254 18.95 29.28 -7.13
#